data_457c5210ff4097ae20c122894f109acc
#
_entry.id   457c5210ff4097ae20c122894f109acc
#
_cell.length_a   1.000
_cell.length_b   1.000
_cell.length_c   1.000
_cell.angle_alpha   90.00
_cell.angle_beta   90.00
_cell.angle_gamma   90.00
#
_symmetry.space_group_name_H-M   'P 1'
#
loop_
_entity.id
_entity.type
_entity.pdbx_description
1 polymer ?
#
loop_
_entity_poly.entity_id
_entity_poly.type
_entity_poly.pdbx_seq_one_letter_code
_entity_poly.pdbx_strand_id
1 'polypeptide(L)'
;MPRKLPALNADNRAFWQGGKSDALLMHYCHSCTRFFHPPGPVCPNCASLDVNPRRVSGRGKVASFTINHQPWVPELNEPFVIAIVELEEQAGLRFVTNIEDLAVEDVFIGMPVRVRFRQEDDVWLPLFIKE
;
A
#
# COMPACT_ATOMS: atom_id res chain seq x y z
N MET A 1 11.39 11.97 -10.57
CA MET A 1 10.30 12.94 -10.55
C MET A 1 9.75 13.07 -9.16
N PRO A 2 9.70 14.26 -8.63
CA PRO A 2 9.20 14.45 -7.28
C PRO A 2 7.69 14.26 -7.22
N ARG A 3 7.22 13.50 -6.26
CA ARG A 3 5.82 13.43 -5.90
C ARG A 3 5.67 13.85 -4.44
N LYS A 4 4.47 14.26 -4.07
CA LYS A 4 4.23 14.57 -2.67
C LYS A 4 4.41 13.32 -1.82
N LEU A 5 5.20 13.44 -0.76
CA LEU A 5 5.50 12.35 0.13
C LEU A 5 4.70 12.50 1.43
N PRO A 6 4.36 11.37 2.08
CA PRO A 6 3.66 11.43 3.36
C PRO A 6 4.56 11.99 4.46
N ALA A 7 3.96 12.66 5.42
CA ALA A 7 4.66 13.06 6.63
C ALA A 7 4.73 11.87 7.58
N LEU A 8 5.94 11.58 8.10
CA LEU A 8 6.13 10.46 9.01
C LEU A 8 5.73 10.85 10.43
N ASN A 9 5.10 9.92 11.14
CA ASN A 9 4.80 10.03 12.55
C ASN A 9 5.00 8.67 13.22
N ALA A 10 4.76 8.58 14.53
CA ALA A 10 4.99 7.35 15.26
C ALA A 10 4.11 6.19 14.76
N ASP A 11 2.90 6.47 14.28
CA ASP A 11 1.96 5.44 13.87
C ASP A 11 2.25 4.89 12.47
N ASN A 12 2.66 5.75 11.52
CA ASN A 12 2.82 5.34 10.14
C ASN A 12 4.26 5.06 9.72
N ARG A 13 5.23 5.30 10.60
CA ARG A 13 6.66 5.17 10.26
C ARG A 13 7.00 3.77 9.79
N ALA A 14 6.51 2.75 10.46
CA ALA A 14 6.82 1.37 10.10
C ALA A 14 6.31 1.04 8.69
N PHE A 15 5.12 1.51 8.34
CA PHE A 15 4.55 1.30 7.00
C PHE A 15 5.42 1.96 5.92
N TRP A 16 5.77 3.24 6.12
CA TRP A 16 6.50 3.99 5.10
C TRP A 16 8.00 3.69 5.05
N GLN A 17 8.57 3.10 6.09
CA GLN A 17 9.99 2.78 6.13
C GLN A 17 10.30 1.29 6.12
N GLY A 18 9.27 0.42 6.11
CA GLY A 18 9.47 -1.02 6.05
C GLY A 18 10.21 -1.48 4.80
N GLY A 19 10.03 -0.78 3.70
CA GLY A 19 10.71 -1.10 2.44
C GLY A 19 12.23 -1.01 2.51
N LYS A 20 12.78 -0.29 3.48
CA LYS A 20 14.22 -0.26 3.72
C LYS A 20 14.76 -1.67 3.99
N SER A 21 13.94 -2.53 4.58
CA SER A 21 14.25 -3.93 4.84
C SER A 21 13.43 -4.85 3.93
N ASP A 22 12.90 -4.33 2.83
CA ASP A 22 12.07 -5.06 1.89
C ASP A 22 10.85 -5.71 2.57
N ALA A 23 10.26 -5.00 3.53
CA ALA A 23 9.14 -5.51 4.31
C ALA A 23 7.93 -4.59 4.23
N LEU A 24 6.80 -5.13 3.79
CA LEU A 24 5.52 -4.43 3.90
C LEU A 24 4.96 -4.74 5.29
N LEU A 25 4.83 -3.69 6.11
CA LEU A 25 4.39 -3.82 7.50
C LEU A 25 3.01 -3.20 7.66
N MET A 26 2.05 -4.03 8.04
CA MET A 26 0.68 -3.60 8.32
C MET A 26 0.43 -3.73 9.82
N HIS A 27 -0.36 -2.81 10.38
CA HIS A 27 -0.70 -2.90 11.80
C HIS A 27 -1.58 -4.12 12.08
N TYR A 28 -1.32 -4.74 13.22
CA TYR A 28 -1.98 -5.97 13.64
C TYR A 28 -2.43 -5.83 15.09
N CYS A 29 -3.68 -6.21 15.36
CA CYS A 29 -4.21 -6.22 16.70
C CYS A 29 -4.11 -7.63 17.30
N HIS A 30 -3.39 -7.74 18.42
CA HIS A 30 -3.19 -9.03 19.09
C HIS A 30 -4.41 -9.46 19.89
N SER A 31 -5.30 -8.53 20.24
CA SER A 31 -6.52 -8.85 20.99
C SER A 31 -7.58 -9.50 20.12
N CYS A 32 -7.85 -8.97 18.94
CA CYS A 32 -8.85 -9.55 18.04
C CYS A 32 -8.23 -10.29 16.84
N THR A 33 -6.90 -10.39 16.79
CA THR A 33 -6.13 -11.12 15.77
C THR A 33 -6.46 -10.71 14.34
N ARG A 34 -6.50 -9.39 14.10
CA ARG A 34 -6.80 -8.85 12.77
C ARG A 34 -5.78 -7.79 12.39
N PHE A 35 -5.47 -7.75 11.11
CA PHE A 35 -4.76 -6.62 10.51
C PHE A 35 -5.71 -5.46 10.30
N PHE A 36 -5.15 -4.25 10.28
CA PHE A 36 -5.91 -3.05 9.89
C PHE A 36 -5.02 -2.03 9.20
N HIS A 37 -5.64 -1.20 8.40
CA HIS A 37 -5.01 -0.10 7.68
C HIS A 37 -6.06 1.00 7.46
N PRO A 38 -5.73 2.26 7.64
CA PRO A 38 -4.42 2.84 7.92
C PRO A 38 -3.93 2.54 9.34
N PRO A 39 -2.59 2.67 9.56
CA PRO A 39 -2.02 2.41 10.87
C PRO A 39 -2.45 3.45 11.90
N GLY A 40 -2.59 3.02 13.13
CA GLY A 40 -2.97 3.89 14.23
C GLY A 40 -2.70 3.23 15.57
N PRO A 41 -2.84 3.97 16.68
CA PRO A 41 -2.51 3.46 18.02
C PRO A 41 -3.58 2.57 18.63
N VAL A 42 -4.75 2.49 18.01
CA VAL A 42 -5.92 1.77 18.54
C VAL A 42 -6.52 0.94 17.43
N CYS A 43 -6.89 -0.29 17.74
CA CYS A 43 -7.58 -1.15 16.79
C CYS A 43 -8.97 -0.58 16.47
N PRO A 44 -9.28 -0.35 15.18
CA PRO A 44 -10.60 0.19 14.81
C PRO A 44 -11.75 -0.80 15.02
N ASN A 45 -11.43 -2.10 15.19
CA ASN A 45 -12.44 -3.14 15.34
C ASN A 45 -12.81 -3.40 16.80
N CYS A 46 -11.82 -3.46 17.71
CA CYS A 46 -12.08 -3.82 19.12
C CYS A 46 -11.58 -2.77 20.13
N ALA A 47 -11.02 -1.66 19.65
CA ALA A 47 -10.50 -0.57 20.48
C ALA A 47 -9.33 -0.95 21.38
N SER A 48 -8.66 -2.08 21.13
CA SER A 48 -7.48 -2.48 21.89
C SER A 48 -6.29 -1.58 21.61
N LEU A 49 -5.43 -1.40 22.60
CA LEU A 49 -4.16 -0.72 22.47
C LEU A 49 -3.02 -1.71 22.16
N ASP A 50 -3.29 -3.01 22.14
CA ASP A 50 -2.30 -4.05 21.88
C ASP A 50 -2.12 -4.24 20.37
N VAL A 51 -1.59 -3.22 19.74
CA VAL A 51 -1.40 -3.18 18.28
C VAL A 51 0.06 -2.84 17.96
N ASN A 52 0.59 -3.47 16.92
CA ASN A 52 1.91 -3.14 16.41
C ASN A 52 2.05 -3.57 14.95
N PRO A 53 3.11 -3.11 14.26
CA PRO A 53 3.36 -3.53 12.88
C PRO A 53 3.72 -5.00 12.80
N ARG A 54 3.25 -5.66 11.74
CA ARG A 54 3.55 -7.06 11.46
C ARG A 54 3.77 -7.22 9.96
N ARG A 55 4.79 -7.99 9.59
CA ARG A 55 5.12 -8.20 8.18
C ARG A 55 4.05 -9.04 7.48
N VAL A 56 3.69 -8.61 6.27
CA VAL A 56 2.84 -9.38 5.36
C VAL A 56 3.65 -9.79 4.14
N SER A 57 3.10 -10.69 3.33
CA SER A 57 3.82 -11.25 2.17
C SER A 57 4.11 -10.22 1.08
N GLY A 58 3.31 -9.16 1.02
CA GLY A 58 3.40 -8.20 -0.07
C GLY A 58 2.67 -8.66 -1.33
N ARG A 59 1.93 -9.75 -1.26
CA ARG A 59 1.15 -10.28 -2.37
C ARG A 59 -0.32 -9.99 -2.17
N GLY A 60 -1.01 -9.73 -3.27
CA GLY A 60 -2.43 -9.48 -3.23
C GLY A 60 -3.02 -9.48 -4.62
N LYS A 61 -4.18 -8.90 -4.73
CA LYS A 61 -4.88 -8.77 -6.01
C LYS A 61 -5.50 -7.39 -6.13
N VAL A 62 -5.70 -6.95 -7.37
CA VAL A 62 -6.39 -5.70 -7.64
C VAL A 62 -7.87 -5.88 -7.31
N ALA A 63 -8.34 -5.17 -6.29
CA ALA A 63 -9.75 -5.20 -5.91
C ALA A 63 -10.56 -4.19 -6.72
N SER A 64 -9.94 -3.05 -7.07
CA SER A 64 -10.54 -2.00 -7.89
C SER A 64 -9.44 -1.13 -8.45
N PHE A 65 -9.72 -0.42 -9.53
CA PHE A 65 -8.73 0.49 -10.10
C PHE A 65 -9.39 1.58 -10.93
N THR A 66 -8.61 2.63 -11.18
CA THR A 66 -8.92 3.62 -12.20
C THR A 66 -7.64 3.98 -12.94
N ILE A 67 -7.78 4.44 -14.16
CA ILE A 67 -6.65 4.93 -14.95
C ILE A 67 -6.75 6.45 -15.00
N ASN A 68 -5.74 7.13 -14.47
CA ASN A 68 -5.72 8.58 -14.49
C ASN A 68 -5.09 9.06 -15.80
N HIS A 69 -5.87 9.74 -16.62
CA HIS A 69 -5.41 10.31 -17.88
C HIS A 69 -5.13 11.81 -17.78
N GLN A 70 -5.62 12.46 -16.74
CA GLN A 70 -5.48 13.90 -16.57
C GLN A 70 -4.11 14.25 -16.00
N PRO A 71 -3.32 15.10 -16.67
CA PRO A 71 -2.02 15.54 -16.12
C PRO A 71 -2.24 16.64 -15.06
N TRP A 72 -2.63 16.23 -13.86
CA TRP A 72 -2.93 17.15 -12.75
C TRP A 72 -1.73 17.99 -12.34
N VAL A 73 -0.52 17.45 -12.50
CA VAL A 73 0.72 18.15 -12.25
C VAL A 73 1.68 17.87 -13.40
N PRO A 74 2.61 18.79 -13.71
CA PRO A 74 3.52 18.58 -14.85
C PRO A 74 4.36 17.31 -14.77
N GLU A 75 4.68 16.86 -13.55
CA GLU A 75 5.50 15.67 -13.31
C GLU A 75 4.75 14.37 -13.57
N LEU A 76 3.41 14.40 -13.61
CA LEU A 76 2.57 13.23 -13.83
C LEU A 76 1.77 13.40 -15.11
N ASN A 77 2.49 13.53 -16.24
CA ASN A 77 1.88 13.84 -17.52
C ASN A 77 1.53 12.62 -18.37
N GLU A 78 1.85 11.42 -17.91
CA GLU A 78 1.48 10.17 -18.59
C GLU A 78 0.37 9.46 -17.81
N PRO A 79 -0.48 8.67 -18.50
CA PRO A 79 -1.49 7.89 -17.80
C PRO A 79 -0.87 6.93 -16.79
N PHE A 80 -1.51 6.78 -15.65
CA PHE A 80 -1.06 5.84 -14.62
C PHE A 80 -2.25 5.20 -13.93
N VAL A 81 -2.02 4.03 -13.36
CA VAL A 81 -3.05 3.25 -12.66
C VAL A 81 -3.05 3.61 -11.18
N ILE A 82 -4.23 3.94 -10.66
CA ILE A 82 -4.47 4.03 -9.23
C ILE A 82 -5.32 2.82 -8.88
N ALA A 83 -4.84 1.98 -7.97
CA ALA A 83 -5.52 0.74 -7.64
C ALA A 83 -5.75 0.60 -6.14
N ILE A 84 -6.81 -0.11 -5.79
CA ILE A 84 -6.99 -0.64 -4.44
C ILE A 84 -6.55 -2.09 -4.50
N VAL A 85 -5.54 -2.44 -3.72
CA VAL A 85 -5.01 -3.80 -3.62
C VAL A 85 -5.50 -4.43 -2.34
N GLU A 86 -6.00 -5.65 -2.44
CA GLU A 86 -6.37 -6.47 -1.28
C GLU A 86 -5.26 -7.49 -1.03
N LEU A 87 -4.69 -7.45 0.17
CA LEU A 87 -3.60 -8.35 0.53
C LEU A 87 -4.14 -9.75 0.85
N GLU A 88 -3.32 -10.76 0.56
CA GLU A 88 -3.75 -12.15 0.69
C GLU A 88 -4.00 -12.62 2.12
N GLU A 89 -3.41 -11.93 3.10
CA GLU A 89 -3.48 -12.34 4.50
C GLU A 89 -4.87 -12.23 5.11
N GLN A 90 -5.70 -11.32 4.59
CA GLN A 90 -7.00 -11.08 5.24
C GLN A 90 -7.98 -10.44 4.26
N ALA A 91 -9.19 -10.97 4.22
CA ALA A 91 -10.26 -10.36 3.42
C ALA A 91 -10.54 -8.95 3.92
N GLY A 92 -10.60 -7.98 3.00
CA GLY A 92 -10.84 -6.59 3.32
C GLY A 92 -9.60 -5.80 3.74
N LEU A 93 -8.43 -6.42 3.81
CA LEU A 93 -7.19 -5.70 4.10
C LEU A 93 -6.72 -5.04 2.80
N ARG A 94 -7.05 -3.77 2.64
CA ARG A 94 -6.88 -3.03 1.39
C ARG A 94 -6.17 -1.73 1.60
N PHE A 95 -5.47 -1.27 0.56
CA PHE A 95 -4.96 0.10 0.54
C PHE A 95 -4.76 0.56 -0.90
N VAL A 96 -4.63 1.88 -1.06
CA VAL A 96 -4.48 2.52 -2.37
C VAL A 96 -3.01 2.57 -2.76
N THR A 97 -2.73 2.21 -4.01
CA THR A 97 -1.36 2.19 -4.54
C THR A 97 -1.39 2.44 -6.05
N ASN A 98 -0.24 2.34 -6.68
CA ASN A 98 -0.12 2.34 -8.13
C ASN A 98 0.36 0.97 -8.61
N ILE A 99 -0.10 0.57 -9.80
CA ILE A 99 0.40 -0.62 -10.48
C ILE A 99 1.36 -0.15 -11.56
N GLU A 100 2.57 -0.69 -11.55
CA GLU A 100 3.63 -0.27 -12.46
C GLU A 100 4.10 -1.42 -13.36
N ASP A 101 4.96 -1.10 -14.32
CA ASP A 101 5.60 -2.05 -15.24
C ASP A 101 4.61 -2.83 -16.10
N LEU A 102 3.50 -2.19 -16.49
CA LEU A 102 2.58 -2.75 -17.47
C LEU A 102 1.91 -1.61 -18.22
N ALA A 103 1.35 -1.92 -19.40
CA ALA A 103 0.49 -0.97 -20.09
C ALA A 103 -0.77 -0.74 -19.25
N VAL A 104 -1.21 0.52 -19.13
CA VAL A 104 -2.35 0.84 -18.25
C VAL A 104 -3.62 0.10 -18.63
N GLU A 105 -3.79 -0.21 -19.92
CA GLU A 105 -4.95 -0.97 -20.41
C GLU A 105 -4.90 -2.46 -20.08
N ASP A 106 -3.80 -2.95 -19.54
CA ASP A 106 -3.65 -4.37 -19.19
C ASP A 106 -4.04 -4.68 -17.75
N VAL A 107 -4.35 -3.67 -16.94
CA VAL A 107 -4.78 -3.90 -15.55
C VAL A 107 -6.22 -4.41 -15.54
N PHE A 108 -6.53 -5.35 -14.64
CA PHE A 108 -7.88 -5.87 -14.49
C PHE A 108 -8.16 -6.24 -13.04
N ILE A 109 -9.44 -6.26 -12.68
CA ILE A 109 -9.88 -6.63 -11.33
C ILE A 109 -9.58 -8.12 -11.12
N GLY A 110 -8.96 -8.43 -9.98
CA GLY A 110 -8.51 -9.77 -9.66
C GLY A 110 -7.09 -10.10 -10.10
N MET A 111 -6.42 -9.17 -10.77
CA MET A 111 -5.05 -9.39 -11.23
C MET A 111 -4.12 -9.62 -10.03
N PRO A 112 -3.38 -10.74 -10.03
CA PRO A 112 -2.38 -10.97 -8.97
C PRO A 112 -1.24 -9.97 -9.09
N VAL A 113 -0.84 -9.42 -7.94
CA VAL A 113 0.21 -8.41 -7.87
C VAL A 113 1.10 -8.65 -6.66
N ARG A 114 2.30 -8.09 -6.70
CA ARG A 114 3.23 -8.12 -5.57
C ARG A 114 3.86 -6.77 -5.37
N VAL A 115 4.26 -6.48 -4.14
CA VAL A 115 4.85 -5.20 -3.76
C VAL A 115 6.26 -5.06 -4.34
N ARG A 116 6.58 -3.83 -4.74
CA ARG A 116 7.93 -3.42 -5.09
C ARG A 116 8.14 -2.03 -4.50
N PHE A 117 9.15 -1.87 -3.67
CA PHE A 117 9.40 -0.61 -3.00
C PHE A 117 10.23 0.32 -3.86
N ARG A 118 9.89 1.61 -3.82
CA ARG A 118 10.70 2.68 -4.38
C ARG A 118 11.04 3.67 -3.30
N GLN A 119 12.33 3.88 -3.06
CA GLN A 119 12.78 4.88 -2.11
C GLN A 119 12.67 6.28 -2.71
N GLU A 120 12.05 7.18 -1.96
CA GLU A 120 12.07 8.62 -2.24
C GLU A 120 12.27 9.33 -0.91
N ASP A 121 13.42 9.99 -0.76
CA ASP A 121 13.86 10.60 0.50
C ASP A 121 13.86 9.57 1.64
N ASP A 122 13.09 9.80 2.68
CA ASP A 122 13.05 8.95 3.86
C ASP A 122 11.86 7.96 3.87
N VAL A 123 11.19 7.81 2.73
CA VAL A 123 10.07 6.87 2.61
C VAL A 123 10.35 5.85 1.51
N TRP A 124 9.77 4.66 1.68
CA TRP A 124 9.80 3.59 0.69
C TRP A 124 8.37 3.34 0.24
N LEU A 125 8.04 3.82 -0.97
CA LEU A 125 6.68 3.73 -1.49
C LEU A 125 6.36 2.27 -1.84
N PRO A 126 5.30 1.69 -1.27
CA PRO A 126 4.88 0.33 -1.63
C PRO A 126 4.05 0.39 -2.91
N LEU A 127 4.71 0.19 -4.03
CA LEU A 127 4.08 0.11 -5.34
C LEU A 127 3.93 -1.35 -5.70
N PHE A 128 3.08 -1.66 -6.68
CA PHE A 128 2.82 -3.05 -7.05
C PHE A 128 3.11 -3.29 -8.52
N ILE A 129 3.54 -4.50 -8.81
CA ILE A 129 3.74 -4.97 -10.17
C ILE A 129 2.98 -6.28 -10.35
N LYS A 130 2.73 -6.64 -11.61
CA LYS A 130 2.08 -7.91 -11.92
C LYS A 130 2.90 -9.08 -11.40
N GLU A 131 2.24 -10.00 -10.74
CA GLU A 131 2.85 -11.22 -10.22
C GLU A 131 3.36 -12.12 -11.36
#